data_32cafeb18e3c78b9ae5e1990f0726b75
#
_entry.id   32cafeb18e3c78b9ae5e1990f0726b75
#
_cell.length_a   1.000
_cell.length_b   1.000
_cell.length_c   1.000
_cell.angle_alpha   90.00
_cell.angle_beta   90.00
_cell.angle_gamma   90.00
#
_symmetry.space_group_name_H-M   'P 1'
#
loop_
_entity.id
_entity.type
_entity.pdbx_description
1 polymer ?
#
loop_
_entity_poly.entity_id
_entity_poly.type
_entity_poly.pdbx_seq_one_letter_code
_entity_poly.pdbx_strand_id
1 'polypeptide(L)'
;MGLKQKDLLGLKDLSREEISLILDTAVSFKEVLGRDIKKVPVLRGKTVVNLFYEPSTRTRTSFELASKMLSADVVNIATQTSAVQKGECLKDTVLTLTSLGADYIVIRTSMCGAPHFISTFFQGHVLNAGDGINEHPTQALLDMYTIKEKLGKIEGLKVLILGDILHSRVARSNMFGLVKMGAEVGVCGPPTLIPKDVAKLGVKVHLDLDEALPNYDIVNVLRVQLERQRQGMFASAHEYFEHYGLTTQRLEKNKHLLVMHPGPMNRGVEISPDVAESENAVIETQVTNGVAVRMAVLYLLLGGESHE
;
A
#
# COMPACT_ATOMS: atom_id res chain seq x y z
N MET A 1 1.14 21.32 -11.68
CA MET A 1 0.32 21.19 -10.44
C MET A 1 0.89 20.03 -9.67
N GLY A 2 1.42 20.24 -8.46
CA GLY A 2 2.07 19.23 -7.62
C GLY A 2 1.28 18.99 -6.34
N LEU A 3 1.74 18.06 -5.51
CA LEU A 3 1.24 17.88 -4.15
C LEU A 3 1.67 19.09 -3.31
N LYS A 4 0.84 19.46 -2.33
CA LYS A 4 1.19 20.50 -1.35
C LYS A 4 2.30 20.03 -0.41
N GLN A 5 2.36 18.73 -0.18
CA GLN A 5 3.35 18.11 0.68
C GLN A 5 4.60 17.72 -0.09
N LYS A 6 5.76 18.00 0.47
CA LYS A 6 7.08 17.61 -0.05
C LYS A 6 7.27 16.08 -0.09
N ASP A 7 6.64 15.37 0.83
CA ASP A 7 6.87 13.96 1.11
C ASP A 7 5.57 13.16 1.05
N LEU A 8 5.64 11.86 0.77
CA LEU A 8 4.52 10.93 0.95
C LEU A 8 4.77 10.02 2.15
N LEU A 9 4.41 10.45 3.35
CA LEU A 9 4.67 9.73 4.59
C LEU A 9 3.51 8.82 5.01
N GLY A 10 2.27 9.22 4.73
CA GLY A 10 1.05 8.47 5.04
C GLY A 10 -0.18 9.04 4.34
N LEU A 11 -1.30 8.33 4.40
CA LEU A 11 -2.60 8.85 3.91
C LEU A 11 -3.35 9.65 4.98
N LYS A 12 -2.92 9.54 6.22
CA LYS A 12 -3.51 10.31 7.32
C LYS A 12 -3.43 11.81 7.06
N ASP A 13 -2.35 12.29 6.46
CA ASP A 13 -2.07 13.71 6.30
C ASP A 13 -2.43 14.27 4.90
N LEU A 14 -2.72 13.39 3.91
CA LEU A 14 -3.19 13.81 2.60
C LEU A 14 -4.66 14.26 2.65
N SER A 15 -4.98 15.30 1.90
CA SER A 15 -6.37 15.71 1.66
C SER A 15 -7.07 14.80 0.62
N ARG A 16 -8.41 14.89 0.55
CA ARG A 16 -9.21 14.19 -0.48
C ARG A 16 -8.79 14.62 -1.89
N GLU A 17 -8.52 15.91 -2.07
CA GLU A 17 -8.12 16.50 -3.34
C GLU A 17 -6.75 15.97 -3.79
N GLU A 18 -5.79 15.85 -2.87
CA GLU A 18 -4.47 15.29 -3.16
C GLU A 18 -4.54 13.81 -3.50
N ILE A 19 -5.35 13.03 -2.79
CA ILE A 19 -5.61 11.63 -3.15
C ILE A 19 -6.22 11.57 -4.55
N SER A 20 -7.25 12.36 -4.84
CA SER A 20 -7.88 12.40 -6.17
C SER A 20 -6.88 12.76 -7.27
N LEU A 21 -6.04 13.78 -7.03
CA LEU A 21 -5.00 14.20 -7.97
C LEU A 21 -4.02 13.05 -8.29
N ILE A 22 -3.60 12.29 -7.28
CA ILE A 22 -2.72 11.13 -7.49
C ILE A 22 -3.43 10.06 -8.32
N LEU A 23 -4.70 9.75 -8.00
CA LEU A 23 -5.45 8.73 -8.73
C LEU A 23 -5.71 9.15 -10.19
N ASP A 24 -6.04 10.42 -10.44
CA ASP A 24 -6.28 10.95 -11.78
C ASP A 24 -4.97 10.98 -12.61
N THR A 25 -3.87 11.38 -11.99
CA THR A 25 -2.54 11.35 -12.63
C THR A 25 -2.11 9.92 -12.97
N ALA A 26 -2.45 8.94 -12.13
CA ALA A 26 -2.16 7.53 -12.38
C ALA A 26 -2.84 6.98 -13.63
N VAL A 27 -4.01 7.53 -14.05
CA VAL A 27 -4.67 7.15 -15.31
C VAL A 27 -3.73 7.37 -16.49
N SER A 28 -3.14 8.57 -16.60
CA SER A 28 -2.21 8.89 -17.69
C SER A 28 -0.97 7.99 -17.68
N PHE A 29 -0.43 7.66 -16.50
CA PHE A 29 0.70 6.74 -16.40
C PHE A 29 0.31 5.28 -16.67
N LYS A 30 -0.92 4.88 -16.41
CA LYS A 30 -1.42 3.57 -16.81
C LYS A 30 -1.41 3.42 -18.34
N GLU A 31 -1.76 4.46 -19.09
CA GLU A 31 -1.66 4.47 -20.55
C GLU A 31 -0.20 4.33 -21.04
N VAL A 32 0.75 4.95 -20.34
CA VAL A 32 2.18 4.80 -20.66
C VAL A 32 2.65 3.35 -20.54
N LEU A 33 2.10 2.60 -19.56
CA LEU A 33 2.44 1.17 -19.39
C LEU A 33 1.96 0.30 -20.56
N GLY A 34 0.98 0.75 -21.34
CA GLY A 34 0.49 0.06 -22.55
C GLY A 34 1.27 0.38 -23.82
N ARG A 35 2.20 1.33 -23.81
CA ARG A 35 2.98 1.75 -24.99
C ARG A 35 4.15 0.81 -25.26
N ASP A 36 4.62 0.78 -26.51
CA ASP A 36 5.86 0.06 -26.86
C ASP A 36 7.07 0.68 -26.12
N ILE A 37 7.16 2.01 -26.11
CA ILE A 37 8.18 2.77 -25.36
C ILE A 37 7.54 3.25 -24.05
N LYS A 38 7.81 2.51 -22.96
CA LYS A 38 7.28 2.79 -21.63
C LYS A 38 8.15 3.78 -20.86
N LYS A 39 8.60 4.85 -21.49
CA LYS A 39 9.47 5.87 -20.89
C LYS A 39 8.93 7.27 -21.10
N VAL A 40 9.04 8.09 -20.04
CA VAL A 40 8.77 9.54 -20.04
C VAL A 40 9.92 10.24 -19.32
N PRO A 41 10.50 11.32 -19.87
CA PRO A 41 11.75 11.90 -19.36
C PRO A 41 11.54 12.92 -18.22
N VAL A 42 10.52 12.70 -17.36
CA VAL A 42 10.11 13.68 -16.32
C VAL A 42 11.09 13.74 -15.15
N LEU A 43 11.73 12.62 -14.80
CA LEU A 43 12.74 12.56 -13.72
C LEU A 43 14.16 12.38 -14.26
N ARG A 44 14.43 12.82 -15.49
CA ARG A 44 15.76 12.76 -16.07
C ARG A 44 16.76 13.59 -15.25
N GLY A 45 17.86 12.97 -14.84
CA GLY A 45 18.88 13.59 -13.99
C GLY A 45 18.56 13.60 -12.51
N LYS A 46 17.43 12.99 -12.08
CA LYS A 46 17.08 12.78 -10.68
C LYS A 46 17.49 11.39 -10.23
N THR A 47 17.96 11.27 -9.00
CA THR A 47 18.37 10.01 -8.36
C THR A 47 17.34 9.55 -7.34
N VAL A 48 16.79 8.35 -7.57
CA VAL A 48 15.84 7.68 -6.65
C VAL A 48 16.55 6.54 -5.92
N VAL A 49 16.63 6.61 -4.60
CA VAL A 49 17.22 5.57 -3.76
C VAL A 49 16.13 4.73 -3.12
N ASN A 50 16.07 3.45 -3.45
CA ASN A 50 15.23 2.46 -2.78
C ASN A 50 15.98 1.87 -1.56
N LEU A 51 15.67 2.36 -0.37
CA LEU A 51 16.30 1.97 0.89
C LEU A 51 15.39 0.97 1.64
N PHE A 52 15.66 -0.33 1.50
CA PHE A 52 14.79 -1.38 2.01
C PHE A 52 15.47 -2.18 3.12
N TYR A 53 15.00 -1.99 4.36
CA TYR A 53 15.41 -2.73 5.55
C TYR A 53 14.61 -4.04 5.75
N GLU A 54 13.46 -4.18 5.08
CA GLU A 54 12.66 -5.40 5.05
C GLU A 54 12.64 -6.01 3.66
N PRO A 55 12.64 -7.35 3.51
CA PRO A 55 12.46 -8.02 2.22
C PRO A 55 11.13 -7.59 1.57
N SER A 56 11.19 -7.16 0.32
CA SER A 56 9.99 -6.86 -0.46
C SER A 56 10.30 -6.84 -1.96
N THR A 57 10.07 -7.96 -2.62
CA THR A 57 10.29 -8.05 -4.06
C THR A 57 9.33 -7.15 -4.84
N ARG A 58 8.01 -7.27 -4.58
CA ARG A 58 7.00 -6.50 -5.32
C ARG A 58 7.16 -4.99 -5.18
N THR A 59 7.20 -4.48 -3.94
CA THR A 59 7.26 -3.04 -3.71
C THR A 59 8.55 -2.43 -4.25
N ARG A 60 9.70 -3.06 -3.98
CA ARG A 60 11.00 -2.59 -4.49
C ARG A 60 11.03 -2.57 -6.02
N THR A 61 10.69 -3.70 -6.67
CA THR A 61 10.69 -3.79 -8.13
C THR A 61 9.71 -2.80 -8.76
N SER A 62 8.54 -2.60 -8.15
CA SER A 62 7.55 -1.65 -8.65
C SER A 62 8.03 -0.20 -8.57
N PHE A 63 8.70 0.22 -7.48
CA PHE A 63 9.33 1.54 -7.39
C PHE A 63 10.51 1.67 -8.36
N GLU A 64 11.32 0.63 -8.50
CA GLU A 64 12.42 0.61 -9.47
C GLU A 64 11.91 0.79 -10.90
N LEU A 65 10.88 0.04 -11.30
CA LEU A 65 10.26 0.16 -12.62
C LEU A 65 9.65 1.55 -12.82
N ALA A 66 8.87 2.04 -11.85
CA ALA A 66 8.26 3.36 -11.91
C ALA A 66 9.31 4.46 -12.12
N SER A 67 10.39 4.45 -11.35
CA SER A 67 11.48 5.43 -11.46
C SER A 67 12.20 5.34 -12.80
N LYS A 68 12.53 4.13 -13.27
CA LYS A 68 13.17 3.91 -14.58
C LYS A 68 12.28 4.33 -15.75
N MET A 69 10.96 4.14 -15.64
CA MET A 69 9.99 4.60 -16.65
C MET A 69 9.86 6.12 -16.69
N LEU A 70 10.10 6.78 -15.56
CA LEU A 70 10.19 8.24 -15.49
C LEU A 70 11.58 8.78 -15.86
N SER A 71 12.51 7.91 -16.28
CA SER A 71 13.90 8.23 -16.69
C SER A 71 14.79 8.70 -15.54
N ALA A 72 14.49 8.34 -14.30
CA ALA A 72 15.37 8.56 -13.16
C ALA A 72 16.52 7.55 -13.11
N ASP A 73 17.63 7.94 -12.48
CA ASP A 73 18.67 7.03 -12.04
C ASP A 73 18.23 6.34 -10.76
N VAL A 74 18.41 5.01 -10.68
CA VAL A 74 17.88 4.21 -9.56
C VAL A 74 18.97 3.46 -8.84
N VAL A 75 19.06 3.67 -7.53
CA VAL A 75 19.95 2.93 -6.64
C VAL A 75 19.14 2.07 -5.69
N ASN A 76 19.39 0.76 -5.68
CA ASN A 76 18.74 -0.16 -4.75
C ASN A 76 19.71 -0.55 -3.63
N ILE A 77 19.31 -0.30 -2.39
CA ILE A 77 20.05 -0.67 -1.18
C ILE A 77 19.20 -1.66 -0.37
N ALA A 78 19.67 -2.90 -0.29
CA ALA A 78 19.10 -3.93 0.58
C ALA A 78 20.05 -4.12 1.77
N THR A 79 19.56 -3.80 2.96
CA THR A 79 20.43 -3.68 4.14
C THR A 79 20.78 -5.00 4.81
N GLN A 80 20.23 -6.14 4.39
CA GLN A 80 20.63 -7.46 4.89
C GLN A 80 22.10 -7.81 4.61
N THR A 81 22.77 -7.08 3.71
CA THR A 81 24.15 -7.34 3.27
C THR A 81 25.11 -6.15 3.38
N SER A 82 24.68 -5.00 3.94
CA SER A 82 25.47 -3.75 3.91
C SER A 82 25.68 -3.09 5.29
N ALA A 83 25.93 -1.80 5.33
CA ALA A 83 26.38 -0.98 6.47
C ALA A 83 25.64 -1.18 7.81
N VAL A 84 24.36 -1.62 7.81
CA VAL A 84 23.61 -1.91 9.05
C VAL A 84 24.25 -3.02 9.88
N GLN A 85 24.93 -3.99 9.27
CA GLN A 85 25.71 -5.00 9.98
C GLN A 85 26.95 -4.41 10.69
N LYS A 86 27.38 -3.21 10.29
CA LYS A 86 28.49 -2.47 10.90
C LYS A 86 28.05 -1.48 11.98
N GLY A 87 26.74 -1.44 12.34
CA GLY A 87 26.23 -0.55 13.39
C GLY A 87 25.95 0.89 12.94
N GLU A 88 25.93 1.18 11.64
CA GLU A 88 25.59 2.50 11.13
C GLU A 88 24.12 2.84 11.43
N CYS A 89 23.88 4.04 11.96
CA CYS A 89 22.53 4.47 12.27
C CYS A 89 21.78 4.96 11.01
N LEU A 90 20.43 4.95 11.05
CA LEU A 90 19.57 5.39 9.93
C LEU A 90 19.91 6.81 9.47
N LYS A 91 20.23 7.71 10.42
CA LYS A 91 20.58 9.10 10.11
C LYS A 91 21.87 9.19 9.29
N ASP A 92 22.90 8.47 9.68
CA ASP A 92 24.21 8.50 9.00
C ASP A 92 24.09 7.91 7.58
N THR A 93 23.32 6.82 7.43
CA THR A 93 22.99 6.26 6.12
C THR A 93 22.34 7.31 5.21
N VAL A 94 21.32 8.02 5.71
CA VAL A 94 20.61 9.05 4.91
C VAL A 94 21.50 10.24 4.60
N LEU A 95 22.34 10.70 5.54
CA LEU A 95 23.32 11.78 5.27
C LEU A 95 24.34 11.39 4.20
N THR A 96 24.80 10.14 4.21
CA THR A 96 25.65 9.59 3.16
C THR A 96 24.95 9.62 1.81
N LEU A 97 23.71 9.17 1.73
CA LEU A 97 22.91 9.19 0.50
C LEU A 97 22.68 10.62 -0.02
N THR A 98 22.43 11.56 0.90
CA THR A 98 22.32 12.99 0.58
C THR A 98 23.60 13.51 -0.07
N SER A 99 24.76 13.19 0.52
CA SER A 99 26.07 13.58 -0.01
C SER A 99 26.40 12.95 -1.37
N LEU A 100 25.78 11.80 -1.68
CA LEU A 100 25.88 11.13 -2.98
C LEU A 100 24.86 11.64 -4.01
N GLY A 101 24.06 12.66 -3.67
CA GLY A 101 23.13 13.30 -4.60
C GLY A 101 21.77 12.62 -4.74
N ALA A 102 21.26 11.95 -3.69
CA ALA A 102 19.93 11.41 -3.70
C ALA A 102 18.87 12.54 -3.69
N ASP A 103 17.97 12.56 -4.68
CA ASP A 103 16.80 13.45 -4.71
C ASP A 103 15.58 12.84 -4.03
N TYR A 104 15.42 11.51 -4.14
CA TYR A 104 14.30 10.76 -3.55
C TYR A 104 14.79 9.60 -2.71
N ILE A 105 14.21 9.42 -1.54
CA ILE A 105 14.41 8.23 -0.71
C ILE A 105 13.08 7.49 -0.56
N VAL A 106 13.00 6.29 -1.12
CA VAL A 106 11.89 5.36 -0.93
C VAL A 106 12.28 4.39 0.18
N ILE A 107 11.70 4.56 1.37
CA ILE A 107 12.09 3.75 2.53
C ILE A 107 11.04 2.71 2.91
N ARG A 108 11.51 1.46 3.15
CA ARG A 108 10.74 0.40 3.79
C ARG A 108 11.47 -0.17 4.98
N THR A 109 10.83 -0.16 6.15
CA THR A 109 11.45 -0.55 7.42
C THR A 109 10.44 -1.15 8.41
N SER A 110 10.93 -1.88 9.41
CA SER A 110 10.13 -2.34 10.55
C SER A 110 9.90 -1.26 11.61
N MET A 111 10.61 -0.13 11.55
CA MET A 111 10.51 0.96 12.52
C MET A 111 9.38 1.92 12.11
N CYS A 112 8.30 1.96 12.90
CA CYS A 112 7.23 2.93 12.74
C CYS A 112 7.77 4.36 12.90
N GLY A 113 7.37 5.28 12.01
CA GLY A 113 7.77 6.69 12.05
C GLY A 113 9.14 7.00 11.45
N ALA A 114 9.91 6.00 10.99
CA ALA A 114 11.21 6.24 10.36
C ALA A 114 11.13 7.15 9.12
N PRO A 115 10.13 7.06 8.23
CA PRO A 115 9.98 8.02 7.13
C PRO A 115 9.79 9.45 7.63
N HIS A 116 8.99 9.67 8.68
CA HIS A 116 8.80 10.98 9.31
C HIS A 116 10.10 11.52 9.91
N PHE A 117 10.87 10.66 10.57
CA PHE A 117 12.17 11.06 11.10
C PHE A 117 13.13 11.51 9.99
N ILE A 118 13.21 10.77 8.87
CA ILE A 118 14.05 11.16 7.73
C ILE A 118 13.60 12.50 7.14
N SER A 119 12.31 12.74 7.01
CA SER A 119 11.76 13.97 6.42
C SER A 119 12.13 15.24 7.20
N THR A 120 12.53 15.11 8.47
CA THR A 120 12.95 16.27 9.29
C THR A 120 14.31 16.84 8.91
N PHE A 121 15.17 16.09 8.21
CA PHE A 121 16.53 16.54 7.87
C PHE A 121 16.95 16.25 6.41
N PHE A 122 16.25 15.39 5.69
CA PHE A 122 16.50 15.15 4.27
C PHE A 122 15.83 16.26 3.42
N GLN A 123 16.59 16.92 2.55
CA GLN A 123 16.09 18.03 1.76
C GLN A 123 15.30 17.59 0.53
N GLY A 124 15.58 16.41 -0.03
CA GLY A 124 14.80 15.80 -1.11
C GLY A 124 13.50 15.18 -0.61
N HIS A 125 12.86 14.35 -1.41
CA HIS A 125 11.55 13.75 -1.16
C HIS A 125 11.65 12.39 -0.48
N VAL A 126 10.85 12.17 0.57
CA VAL A 126 10.73 10.89 1.28
C VAL A 126 9.42 10.21 0.91
N LEU A 127 9.51 8.94 0.48
CA LEU A 127 8.34 8.10 0.19
C LEU A 127 8.33 6.89 1.13
N ASN A 128 7.24 6.77 1.88
CA ASN A 128 7.00 5.63 2.75
C ASN A 128 6.56 4.41 1.91
N ALA A 129 7.41 3.40 1.81
CA ALA A 129 7.12 2.11 1.17
C ALA A 129 6.69 1.03 2.17
N GLY A 130 6.32 1.46 3.38
CA GLY A 130 5.83 0.64 4.49
C GLY A 130 6.74 0.70 5.72
N ASP A 131 6.23 1.25 6.81
CA ASP A 131 6.94 1.41 8.08
C ASP A 131 6.23 0.65 9.22
N GLY A 132 6.84 -0.44 9.68
CA GLY A 132 6.31 -1.30 10.76
C GLY A 132 4.85 -1.70 10.54
N ILE A 133 4.01 -1.36 11.52
CA ILE A 133 2.55 -1.53 11.48
C ILE A 133 1.82 -0.19 11.21
N ASN A 134 2.56 0.89 10.90
CA ASN A 134 2.00 2.23 10.78
C ASN A 134 1.28 2.44 9.43
N GLU A 135 1.98 2.75 8.34
CA GLU A 135 1.34 3.01 7.04
C GLU A 135 2.11 2.42 5.85
N HIS A 136 1.38 2.20 4.75
CA HIS A 136 1.90 1.89 3.43
C HIS A 136 1.09 2.66 2.37
N PRO A 137 1.31 3.98 2.25
CA PRO A 137 0.43 4.88 1.49
C PRO A 137 0.28 4.46 0.03
N THR A 138 1.35 4.08 -0.66
CA THR A 138 1.25 3.68 -2.08
C THR A 138 0.51 2.38 -2.30
N GLN A 139 0.36 1.52 -1.27
CA GLN A 139 -0.49 0.34 -1.37
C GLN A 139 -1.97 0.75 -1.32
N ALA A 140 -2.36 1.57 -0.37
CA ALA A 140 -3.75 2.02 -0.30
C ALA A 140 -4.15 2.89 -1.51
N LEU A 141 -3.23 3.70 -2.03
CA LEU A 141 -3.46 4.46 -3.27
C LEU A 141 -3.70 3.54 -4.48
N LEU A 142 -2.90 2.48 -4.65
CA LEU A 142 -3.13 1.53 -5.74
C LEU A 142 -4.40 0.71 -5.54
N ASP A 143 -4.77 0.40 -4.30
CA ASP A 143 -6.04 -0.27 -3.98
C ASP A 143 -7.21 0.64 -4.38
N MET A 144 -7.20 1.91 -3.97
CA MET A 144 -8.21 2.90 -4.35
C MET A 144 -8.26 3.16 -5.86
N TYR A 145 -7.10 3.21 -6.53
CA TYR A 145 -7.04 3.33 -7.98
C TYR A 145 -7.68 2.12 -8.68
N THR A 146 -7.41 0.91 -8.19
CA THR A 146 -7.99 -0.32 -8.73
C THR A 146 -9.51 -0.34 -8.54
N ILE A 147 -10.02 0.09 -7.38
CA ILE A 147 -11.45 0.25 -7.13
C ILE A 147 -12.06 1.24 -8.13
N LYS A 148 -11.47 2.43 -8.28
CA LYS A 148 -11.93 3.46 -9.22
C LYS A 148 -11.90 2.97 -10.68
N GLU A 149 -10.87 2.25 -11.09
CA GLU A 149 -10.75 1.67 -12.44
C GLU A 149 -11.83 0.63 -12.71
N LYS A 150 -12.16 -0.23 -11.74
CA LYS A 150 -13.11 -1.33 -11.91
C LYS A 150 -14.57 -0.91 -11.74
N LEU A 151 -14.84 -0.01 -10.80
CA LEU A 151 -16.21 0.35 -10.40
C LEU A 151 -16.57 1.82 -10.74
N GLY A 152 -15.66 2.58 -11.34
CA GLY A 152 -15.88 3.97 -11.81
C GLY A 152 -15.87 5.02 -10.70
N LYS A 153 -15.98 4.65 -9.43
CA LYS A 153 -16.07 5.55 -8.28
C LYS A 153 -15.46 4.91 -7.04
N ILE A 154 -15.32 5.69 -5.96
CA ILE A 154 -14.99 5.21 -4.61
C ILE A 154 -16.09 5.62 -3.63
N GLU A 155 -16.60 6.83 -3.77
CA GLU A 155 -17.63 7.41 -2.90
C GLU A 155 -18.90 6.56 -2.86
N GLY A 156 -19.38 6.26 -1.65
CA GLY A 156 -20.57 5.46 -1.40
C GLY A 156 -20.41 3.96 -1.63
N LEU A 157 -19.24 3.46 -2.04
CA LEU A 157 -18.97 2.02 -2.10
C LEU A 157 -18.70 1.47 -0.70
N LYS A 158 -19.09 0.22 -0.48
CA LYS A 158 -18.90 -0.50 0.77
C LYS A 158 -17.69 -1.41 0.65
N VAL A 159 -16.64 -1.12 1.43
CA VAL A 159 -15.35 -1.84 1.39
C VAL A 159 -15.11 -2.55 2.72
N LEU A 160 -15.02 -3.88 2.68
CA LEU A 160 -14.64 -4.70 3.82
C LEU A 160 -13.13 -4.97 3.80
N ILE A 161 -12.43 -4.62 4.87
CA ILE A 161 -11.05 -5.01 5.10
C ILE A 161 -11.07 -6.23 6.00
N LEU A 162 -10.61 -7.39 5.50
CA LEU A 162 -10.73 -8.67 6.16
C LEU A 162 -9.38 -9.19 6.63
N GLY A 163 -9.26 -9.50 7.92
CA GLY A 163 -8.14 -10.26 8.46
C GLY A 163 -7.44 -9.63 9.66
N ASP A 164 -6.10 -9.61 9.64
CA ASP A 164 -5.26 -9.04 10.70
C ASP A 164 -5.20 -7.51 10.60
N ILE A 165 -6.19 -6.85 11.19
CA ILE A 165 -6.30 -5.38 11.18
C ILE A 165 -5.24 -4.74 12.08
N LEU A 166 -4.91 -5.39 13.20
CA LEU A 166 -4.02 -4.85 14.25
C LEU A 166 -2.59 -4.66 13.75
N HIS A 167 -2.05 -5.63 13.00
CA HIS A 167 -0.65 -5.62 12.56
C HIS A 167 -0.48 -5.17 11.10
N SER A 168 -1.59 -4.84 10.40
CA SER A 168 -1.55 -4.50 8.99
C SER A 168 -1.44 -2.99 8.74
N ARG A 169 -0.26 -2.53 8.34
CA ARG A 169 -0.06 -1.19 7.79
C ARG A 169 -0.90 -0.90 6.54
N VAL A 170 -1.27 -1.95 5.78
CA VAL A 170 -2.14 -1.82 4.62
C VAL A 170 -3.57 -1.52 5.04
N ALA A 171 -4.10 -2.25 6.04
CA ALA A 171 -5.41 -1.95 6.62
C ALA A 171 -5.49 -0.50 7.08
N ARG A 172 -4.47 -0.05 7.82
CA ARG A 172 -4.43 1.29 8.40
C ARG A 172 -4.45 2.38 7.33
N SER A 173 -3.61 2.29 6.30
CA SER A 173 -3.63 3.24 5.19
C SER A 173 -4.93 3.20 4.40
N ASN A 174 -5.51 2.00 4.16
CA ASN A 174 -6.79 1.88 3.48
C ASN A 174 -7.93 2.50 4.28
N MET A 175 -7.98 2.31 5.60
CA MET A 175 -8.99 2.98 6.44
C MET A 175 -8.91 4.50 6.30
N PHE A 176 -7.71 5.09 6.41
CA PHE A 176 -7.55 6.55 6.24
C PHE A 176 -7.96 7.03 4.85
N GLY A 177 -7.49 6.37 3.80
CA GLY A 177 -7.74 6.79 2.42
C GLY A 177 -9.20 6.62 2.02
N LEU A 178 -9.78 5.43 2.22
CA LEU A 178 -11.14 5.10 1.80
C LEU A 178 -12.20 5.95 2.52
N VAL A 179 -12.06 6.14 3.85
CA VAL A 179 -12.98 7.00 4.61
C VAL A 179 -12.92 8.44 4.09
N LYS A 180 -11.73 8.99 3.84
CA LYS A 180 -11.58 10.33 3.24
C LYS A 180 -12.20 10.44 1.84
N MET A 181 -12.14 9.37 1.06
CA MET A 181 -12.74 9.31 -0.27
C MET A 181 -14.25 9.05 -0.25
N GLY A 182 -14.86 8.94 0.93
CA GLY A 182 -16.31 8.80 1.10
C GLY A 182 -16.83 7.37 0.91
N ALA A 183 -15.97 6.35 1.03
CA ALA A 183 -16.42 4.96 1.09
C ALA A 183 -16.95 4.61 2.49
N GLU A 184 -17.90 3.68 2.56
CA GLU A 184 -18.31 3.03 3.80
C GLU A 184 -17.36 1.86 4.09
N VAL A 185 -16.50 2.03 5.09
CA VAL A 185 -15.47 1.04 5.42
C VAL A 185 -15.89 0.18 6.59
N GLY A 186 -15.79 -1.14 6.41
CA GLY A 186 -15.88 -2.11 7.49
C GLY A 186 -14.57 -2.86 7.67
N VAL A 187 -14.36 -3.36 8.88
CA VAL A 187 -13.26 -4.27 9.22
C VAL A 187 -13.85 -5.56 9.81
N CYS A 188 -13.29 -6.71 9.42
CA CYS A 188 -13.71 -8.00 9.93
C CYS A 188 -12.48 -8.88 10.21
N GLY A 189 -12.50 -9.61 11.31
CA GLY A 189 -11.46 -10.54 11.70
C GLY A 189 -11.61 -11.03 13.14
N PRO A 190 -10.70 -11.91 13.61
CA PRO A 190 -10.70 -12.34 15.00
C PRO A 190 -10.68 -11.16 15.97
N PRO A 191 -11.45 -11.20 17.07
CA PRO A 191 -11.50 -10.10 18.04
C PRO A 191 -10.12 -9.68 18.57
N THR A 192 -9.19 -10.62 18.68
CA THR A 192 -7.80 -10.40 19.10
C THR A 192 -6.95 -9.62 18.09
N LEU A 193 -7.37 -9.60 16.82
CA LEU A 193 -6.71 -8.94 15.71
C LEU A 193 -7.40 -7.62 15.29
N ILE A 194 -8.39 -7.16 16.05
CA ILE A 194 -9.06 -5.89 15.82
C ILE A 194 -8.63 -4.88 16.90
N PRO A 195 -8.08 -3.72 16.53
CA PRO A 195 -7.73 -2.68 17.51
C PRO A 195 -8.97 -2.17 18.25
N LYS A 196 -8.89 -2.02 19.58
CA LYS A 196 -10.05 -1.62 20.43
C LYS A 196 -10.73 -0.34 19.97
N ASP A 197 -9.96 0.62 19.49
CA ASP A 197 -10.43 1.97 19.12
C ASP A 197 -10.59 2.17 17.61
N VAL A 198 -10.57 1.11 16.82
CA VAL A 198 -10.61 1.21 15.34
C VAL A 198 -11.88 1.89 14.84
N ALA A 199 -13.00 1.73 15.52
CA ALA A 199 -14.26 2.39 15.19
C ALA A 199 -14.18 3.93 15.21
N LYS A 200 -13.25 4.51 16.00
CA LYS A 200 -13.00 5.96 16.02
C LYS A 200 -12.47 6.51 14.69
N LEU A 201 -11.98 5.64 13.82
CA LEU A 201 -11.56 6.00 12.45
C LEU A 201 -12.74 6.11 11.47
N GLY A 202 -13.99 5.96 11.92
CA GLY A 202 -15.19 6.00 11.07
C GLY A 202 -15.49 4.69 10.36
N VAL A 203 -14.96 3.56 10.86
CA VAL A 203 -15.17 2.23 10.27
C VAL A 203 -16.14 1.39 11.11
N LYS A 204 -16.90 0.50 10.45
CA LYS A 204 -17.76 -0.48 11.11
C LYS A 204 -16.95 -1.72 11.49
N VAL A 205 -17.19 -2.27 12.67
CA VAL A 205 -16.51 -3.48 13.15
C VAL A 205 -17.43 -4.69 13.07
N HIS A 206 -16.95 -5.75 12.43
CA HIS A 206 -17.65 -7.04 12.32
C HIS A 206 -16.77 -8.15 12.89
N LEU A 207 -17.40 -9.10 13.58
CA LEU A 207 -16.74 -10.28 14.14
C LEU A 207 -17.15 -11.56 13.40
N ASP A 208 -18.21 -11.50 12.63
CA ASP A 208 -18.72 -12.60 11.80
C ASP A 208 -18.61 -12.22 10.32
N LEU A 209 -17.85 -13.02 9.55
CA LEU A 209 -17.63 -12.79 8.13
C LEU A 209 -18.87 -13.15 7.29
N ASP A 210 -19.57 -14.19 7.67
CA ASP A 210 -20.74 -14.69 6.93
C ASP A 210 -21.93 -13.72 7.02
N GLU A 211 -22.05 -12.98 8.12
CA GLU A 211 -23.03 -11.89 8.28
C GLU A 211 -22.58 -10.60 7.58
N ALA A 212 -21.29 -10.30 7.61
CA ALA A 212 -20.75 -9.05 7.07
C ALA A 212 -20.69 -9.05 5.54
N LEU A 213 -20.09 -10.08 4.95
CA LEU A 213 -19.67 -10.13 3.55
C LEU A 213 -20.79 -9.81 2.53
N PRO A 214 -22.05 -10.28 2.71
CA PRO A 214 -23.13 -9.96 1.76
C PRO A 214 -23.49 -8.48 1.64
N ASN A 215 -23.06 -7.66 2.60
CA ASN A 215 -23.38 -6.24 2.67
C ASN A 215 -22.32 -5.34 2.03
N TYR A 216 -21.27 -5.91 1.42
CA TYR A 216 -20.14 -5.18 0.87
C TYR A 216 -19.98 -5.39 -0.63
N ASP A 217 -19.50 -4.35 -1.32
CA ASP A 217 -19.21 -4.37 -2.76
C ASP A 217 -17.79 -4.91 -3.03
N ILE A 218 -16.90 -4.70 -2.06
CA ILE A 218 -15.47 -5.01 -2.19
C ILE A 218 -14.99 -5.68 -0.90
N VAL A 219 -14.14 -6.69 -1.04
CA VAL A 219 -13.36 -7.23 0.07
C VAL A 219 -11.87 -7.11 -0.22
N ASN A 220 -11.13 -6.45 0.68
CA ASN A 220 -9.68 -6.42 0.67
C ASN A 220 -9.17 -7.41 1.73
N VAL A 221 -8.77 -8.61 1.27
CA VAL A 221 -8.30 -9.70 2.12
C VAL A 221 -6.86 -9.44 2.50
N LEU A 222 -6.59 -9.32 3.79
CA LEU A 222 -5.24 -9.09 4.30
C LEU A 222 -4.47 -10.41 4.45
N ARG A 223 -3.18 -10.36 4.17
CA ARG A 223 -2.29 -11.45 4.51
C ARG A 223 -2.24 -11.66 6.01
N VAL A 224 -2.44 -12.89 6.48
CA VAL A 224 -2.18 -13.27 7.86
C VAL A 224 -0.67 -13.31 8.09
N GLN A 225 -0.17 -12.42 8.95
CA GLN A 225 1.28 -12.27 9.19
C GLN A 225 1.72 -13.21 10.33
N LEU A 226 1.80 -14.51 10.04
CA LEU A 226 2.16 -15.55 11.02
C LEU A 226 3.51 -15.26 11.70
N GLU A 227 4.45 -14.65 10.96
CA GLU A 227 5.76 -14.26 11.46
C GLU A 227 5.76 -13.10 12.48
N ARG A 228 4.70 -12.30 12.53
CA ARG A 228 4.54 -11.16 13.46
C ARG A 228 3.68 -11.49 14.67
N GLN A 229 3.02 -12.62 14.64
CA GLN A 229 2.10 -13.00 15.71
C GLN A 229 2.89 -13.64 16.86
N ARG A 230 2.72 -13.10 18.07
CA ARG A 230 3.06 -13.83 19.29
C ARG A 230 2.03 -14.94 19.48
N GLN A 231 2.43 -16.08 20.03
CA GLN A 231 1.55 -17.23 20.27
C GLN A 231 0.23 -16.82 20.95
N GLY A 232 -0.91 -17.32 20.45
CA GLY A 232 -2.23 -17.18 21.10
C GLY A 232 -3.19 -16.14 20.52
N MET A 233 -2.91 -15.54 19.35
CA MET A 233 -3.86 -14.60 18.71
C MET A 233 -5.06 -15.30 18.07
N PHE A 234 -4.90 -16.52 17.59
CA PHE A 234 -5.93 -17.50 17.16
C PHE A 234 -5.35 -18.91 17.32
N ALA A 235 -6.22 -19.92 17.43
CA ALA A 235 -5.79 -21.25 17.82
C ALA A 235 -4.96 -21.95 16.71
N SER A 236 -5.36 -21.81 15.43
CA SER A 236 -4.65 -22.41 14.31
C SER A 236 -4.98 -21.71 12.97
N ALA A 237 -4.13 -21.91 11.96
CA ALA A 237 -4.40 -21.45 10.60
C ALA A 237 -5.67 -22.08 10.01
N HIS A 238 -6.00 -23.31 10.42
CA HIS A 238 -7.22 -24.02 10.00
C HIS A 238 -8.46 -23.35 10.58
N GLU A 239 -8.47 -23.07 11.89
CA GLU A 239 -9.58 -22.34 12.54
C GLU A 239 -9.76 -20.94 11.94
N TYR A 240 -8.65 -20.24 11.66
CA TYR A 240 -8.72 -18.97 10.97
C TYR A 240 -9.38 -19.10 9.60
N PHE A 241 -9.01 -20.12 8.81
CA PHE A 241 -9.59 -20.37 7.49
C PHE A 241 -11.08 -20.68 7.57
N GLU A 242 -11.49 -21.50 8.52
CA GLU A 242 -12.91 -21.84 8.73
C GLU A 242 -13.77 -20.61 9.03
N HIS A 243 -13.30 -19.73 9.90
CA HIS A 243 -14.08 -18.56 10.34
C HIS A 243 -13.90 -17.33 9.45
N TYR A 244 -12.70 -17.09 8.94
CA TYR A 244 -12.35 -15.84 8.26
C TYR A 244 -11.72 -16.02 6.86
N GLY A 245 -11.50 -17.25 6.41
CA GLY A 245 -11.00 -17.52 5.07
C GLY A 245 -12.03 -17.16 4.00
N LEU A 246 -11.63 -16.45 2.95
CA LEU A 246 -12.50 -16.19 1.81
C LEU A 246 -12.54 -17.43 0.91
N THR A 247 -13.66 -18.16 0.96
CA THR A 247 -13.91 -19.41 0.23
C THR A 247 -14.87 -19.20 -0.93
N THR A 248 -14.91 -20.17 -1.87
CA THR A 248 -15.86 -20.17 -2.99
C THR A 248 -17.31 -20.12 -2.50
N GLN A 249 -17.64 -20.86 -1.43
CA GLN A 249 -19.00 -20.84 -0.84
C GLN A 249 -19.40 -19.45 -0.33
N ARG A 250 -18.45 -18.70 0.23
CA ARG A 250 -18.68 -17.32 0.66
C ARG A 250 -18.81 -16.37 -0.51
N LEU A 251 -18.00 -16.55 -1.55
CA LEU A 251 -18.07 -15.75 -2.78
C LEU A 251 -19.39 -15.98 -3.53
N GLU A 252 -19.92 -17.19 -3.55
CA GLU A 252 -21.22 -17.52 -4.18
C GLU A 252 -22.40 -16.77 -3.55
N LYS A 253 -22.31 -16.40 -2.27
CA LYS A 253 -23.33 -15.59 -1.58
C LYS A 253 -23.35 -14.14 -2.07
N ASN A 254 -22.28 -13.66 -2.69
CA ASN A 254 -22.16 -12.33 -3.26
C ASN A 254 -21.33 -12.35 -4.56
N LYS A 255 -21.98 -12.71 -5.65
CA LYS A 255 -21.34 -12.90 -6.98
C LYS A 255 -20.73 -11.64 -7.58
N HIS A 256 -21.11 -10.46 -7.09
CA HIS A 256 -20.61 -9.17 -7.58
C HIS A 256 -19.46 -8.63 -6.74
N LEU A 257 -19.06 -9.34 -5.70
CA LEU A 257 -18.01 -8.94 -4.80
C LEU A 257 -16.66 -8.81 -5.51
N LEU A 258 -16.06 -7.63 -5.48
CA LEU A 258 -14.70 -7.42 -5.98
C LEU A 258 -13.69 -7.90 -4.93
N VAL A 259 -12.83 -8.84 -5.29
CA VAL A 259 -11.85 -9.44 -4.38
C VAL A 259 -10.47 -8.83 -4.63
N MET A 260 -9.87 -8.26 -3.58
CA MET A 260 -8.57 -7.63 -3.57
C MET A 260 -7.64 -8.29 -2.54
N HIS A 261 -6.34 -8.24 -2.79
CA HIS A 261 -5.33 -8.71 -1.84
C HIS A 261 -3.99 -8.01 -2.07
N PRO A 262 -3.34 -7.41 -1.05
CA PRO A 262 -2.08 -6.66 -1.22
C PRO A 262 -0.87 -7.57 -1.51
N GLY A 263 -1.04 -8.90 -1.34
CA GLY A 263 0.01 -9.92 -1.50
C GLY A 263 1.20 -9.78 -0.52
N PRO A 264 2.00 -10.86 -0.36
CA PRO A 264 1.78 -12.22 -0.90
C PRO A 264 0.59 -12.89 -0.23
N MET A 265 -0.03 -13.84 -0.90
CA MET A 265 -1.15 -14.63 -0.36
C MET A 265 -0.63 -15.88 0.35
N ASN A 266 -1.25 -16.23 1.48
CA ASN A 266 -1.15 -17.56 2.07
C ASN A 266 -2.39 -18.35 1.62
N ARG A 267 -2.30 -19.00 0.46
CA ARG A 267 -3.40 -19.80 -0.11
C ARG A 267 -3.80 -20.91 0.86
N GLY A 268 -5.11 -21.03 1.14
CA GLY A 268 -5.64 -21.96 2.14
C GLY A 268 -5.57 -21.45 3.60
N VAL A 269 -5.21 -20.17 3.81
CA VAL A 269 -5.26 -19.52 5.13
C VAL A 269 -6.23 -18.34 5.12
N GLU A 270 -5.95 -17.26 4.39
CA GLU A 270 -6.86 -16.12 4.30
C GLU A 270 -7.75 -16.15 3.06
N ILE A 271 -7.33 -16.88 2.01
CA ILE A 271 -8.06 -16.97 0.74
C ILE A 271 -7.85 -18.37 0.14
N SER A 272 -8.93 -18.97 -0.39
CA SER A 272 -8.80 -20.23 -1.13
C SER A 272 -8.15 -20.02 -2.50
N PRO A 273 -7.45 -21.03 -3.06
CA PRO A 273 -6.85 -20.95 -4.39
C PRO A 273 -7.85 -20.56 -5.48
N ASP A 274 -9.03 -21.18 -5.47
CA ASP A 274 -10.08 -20.95 -6.47
C ASP A 274 -10.62 -19.54 -6.47
N VAL A 275 -10.78 -18.92 -5.29
CA VAL A 275 -11.19 -17.51 -5.17
C VAL A 275 -10.09 -16.58 -5.66
N ALA A 276 -8.83 -16.87 -5.36
CA ALA A 276 -7.71 -16.04 -5.81
C ALA A 276 -7.51 -16.05 -7.34
N GLU A 277 -8.02 -17.08 -8.01
CA GLU A 277 -7.97 -17.27 -9.47
C GLU A 277 -9.30 -16.95 -10.16
N SER A 278 -10.33 -16.57 -9.40
CA SER A 278 -11.65 -16.25 -9.93
C SER A 278 -11.67 -14.91 -10.70
N GLU A 279 -12.68 -14.72 -11.54
CA GLU A 279 -12.93 -13.47 -12.27
C GLU A 279 -13.20 -12.27 -11.32
N ASN A 280 -13.65 -12.55 -10.09
CA ASN A 280 -13.86 -11.53 -9.07
C ASN A 280 -12.54 -10.97 -8.51
N ALA A 281 -11.42 -11.72 -8.63
CA ALA A 281 -10.13 -11.33 -8.08
C ALA A 281 -9.37 -10.39 -9.02
N VAL A 282 -9.05 -9.20 -8.52
CA VAL A 282 -8.31 -8.17 -9.29
C VAL A 282 -6.86 -8.01 -8.81
N ILE A 283 -6.30 -9.06 -8.23
CA ILE A 283 -4.99 -9.06 -7.56
C ILE A 283 -3.83 -8.71 -8.52
N GLU A 284 -3.84 -9.27 -9.74
CA GLU A 284 -2.83 -8.95 -10.74
C GLU A 284 -3.00 -7.52 -11.30
N THR A 285 -4.24 -7.05 -11.41
CA THR A 285 -4.53 -5.66 -11.77
C THR A 285 -3.95 -4.70 -10.73
N GLN A 286 -4.06 -5.01 -9.41
CA GLN A 286 -3.43 -4.21 -8.35
C GLN A 286 -1.91 -4.11 -8.54
N VAL A 287 -1.24 -5.19 -8.95
CA VAL A 287 0.22 -5.18 -9.19
C VAL A 287 0.59 -4.19 -10.31
N THR A 288 -0.11 -4.25 -11.44
CA THR A 288 0.10 -3.35 -12.58
C THR A 288 -0.22 -1.90 -12.19
N ASN A 289 -1.35 -1.68 -11.53
CA ASN A 289 -1.78 -0.36 -11.04
C ASN A 289 -0.79 0.24 -10.05
N GLY A 290 -0.10 -0.61 -9.29
CA GLY A 290 0.95 -0.19 -8.39
C GLY A 290 2.11 0.54 -9.07
N VAL A 291 2.47 0.17 -10.29
CA VAL A 291 3.51 0.89 -11.06
C VAL A 291 3.01 2.27 -11.47
N ALA A 292 1.79 2.36 -12.05
CA ALA A 292 1.21 3.63 -12.49
C ALA A 292 1.04 4.63 -11.34
N VAL A 293 0.54 4.17 -10.19
CA VAL A 293 0.37 5.02 -9.00
C VAL A 293 1.72 5.51 -8.47
N ARG A 294 2.76 4.67 -8.45
CA ARG A 294 4.10 5.08 -8.01
C ARG A 294 4.74 6.07 -8.97
N MET A 295 4.50 5.91 -10.28
CA MET A 295 4.89 6.94 -11.27
C MET A 295 4.18 8.27 -10.99
N ALA A 296 2.87 8.26 -10.74
CA ALA A 296 2.11 9.46 -10.43
C ALA A 296 2.63 10.17 -9.17
N VAL A 297 2.89 9.42 -8.10
CA VAL A 297 3.43 9.99 -6.85
C VAL A 297 4.80 10.62 -7.07
N LEU A 298 5.74 9.89 -7.70
CA LEU A 298 7.09 10.40 -7.98
C LEU A 298 7.04 11.68 -8.84
N TYR A 299 6.17 11.71 -9.84
CA TYR A 299 5.96 12.87 -10.70
C TYR A 299 5.39 14.08 -9.95
N LEU A 300 4.35 13.87 -9.15
CA LEU A 300 3.66 14.94 -8.44
C LEU A 300 4.49 15.57 -7.32
N LEU A 301 5.37 14.79 -6.69
CA LEU A 301 6.31 15.32 -5.71
C LEU A 301 7.33 16.28 -6.35
N LEU A 302 7.81 16.00 -7.57
CA LEU A 302 8.68 16.92 -8.32
C LEU A 302 8.01 18.28 -8.61
N GLY A 303 6.70 18.26 -8.90
CA GLY A 303 5.96 19.50 -9.23
C GLY A 303 5.70 20.41 -8.05
N GLY A 304 5.94 19.97 -6.82
CA GLY A 304 5.87 20.82 -5.62
C GLY A 304 7.05 21.79 -5.45
N GLU A 305 8.16 21.56 -6.14
CA GLU A 305 9.37 22.43 -6.07
C GLU A 305 9.30 23.70 -6.96
N SER A 306 8.27 23.88 -7.79
CA SER A 306 8.23 24.93 -8.80
C SER A 306 7.55 26.25 -8.37
N HIS A 307 7.58 26.57 -7.09
CA HIS A 307 7.07 27.87 -6.57
C HIS A 307 7.98 28.44 -5.47
N GLU A 308 9.20 28.90 -5.90
CA GLU A 308 9.86 30.05 -5.29
C GLU A 308 10.65 30.78 -6.37
#